data_a41a35459be462a6f47082ffbc433366
#
_entry.id   a41a35459be462a6f47082ffbc433366
#
_cell.length_a   1.000
_cell.length_b   1.000
_cell.length_c   1.000
_cell.angle_alpha   90.00
_cell.angle_beta   90.00
_cell.angle_gamma   90.00
#
_symmetry.space_group_name_H-M   'P 1'
#
loop_
_entity.id
_entity.type
_entity.pdbx_description
1 polymer ?
#
loop_
_entity_poly.entity_id
_entity_poly.type
_entity_poly.pdbx_seq_one_letter_code
_entity_poly.pdbx_strand_id
1 'polypeptide(L)'
;MCSAGRFILGGGGYLFKFSEVIKHKMTTKDIDFGYTSDHARKNADAVLPEIQCWPNQYKRDYNIKIELPEFTSVCPKTGLPDFGLITIDYVPNELCLELKSLKFYLLEYRDMGIFMENIANKILDDVVKACKPKRATITGEFTPRGGLRSIITASYDEKEGYGK
;
A
#
# COMPACT_ATOMS: atom_id res chain seq x y z
N MET A 1 -25.67 -58.48 -2.94
CA MET A 1 -25.10 -59.19 -4.09
C MET A 1 -24.76 -58.17 -5.15
N CYS A 2 -23.50 -57.77 -5.24
CA CYS A 2 -22.95 -57.13 -6.43
C CYS A 2 -21.45 -57.39 -6.47
N SER A 3 -21.03 -57.87 -7.59
CA SER A 3 -19.85 -58.64 -7.91
C SER A 3 -18.56 -57.81 -7.89
N ALA A 4 -17.52 -58.52 -7.49
CA ALA A 4 -16.13 -58.14 -7.58
C ALA A 4 -15.66 -57.95 -9.02
N GLY A 5 -15.12 -56.77 -9.34
CA GLY A 5 -14.39 -56.48 -10.57
C GLY A 5 -12.93 -56.91 -10.45
N ARG A 6 -12.47 -57.65 -11.43
CA ARG A 6 -11.20 -58.35 -11.60
C ARG A 6 -9.99 -57.45 -11.64
N PHE A 7 -8.94 -57.81 -10.92
CA PHE A 7 -7.59 -57.22 -11.01
C PHE A 7 -6.85 -57.73 -12.26
N ILE A 8 -6.15 -56.85 -12.94
CA ILE A 8 -5.10 -57.18 -13.90
C ILE A 8 -3.76 -56.75 -13.28
N LEU A 9 -2.87 -57.72 -13.08
CA LEU A 9 -1.50 -57.51 -12.63
C LEU A 9 -0.61 -57.20 -13.84
N GLY A 10 0.04 -56.07 -13.81
CA GLY A 10 1.16 -55.74 -14.69
C GLY A 10 2.27 -55.10 -13.86
N GLY A 11 3.47 -55.65 -13.97
CA GLY A 11 4.67 -55.52 -13.18
C GLY A 11 5.04 -54.17 -12.54
N GLY A 12 5.51 -54.28 -11.32
CA GLY A 12 6.41 -53.32 -10.69
C GLY A 12 5.81 -51.94 -10.35
N GLY A 13 4.71 -51.87 -9.61
CA GLY A 13 4.13 -50.59 -9.23
C GLY A 13 3.83 -50.59 -7.74
N TYR A 14 4.29 -49.54 -7.07
CA TYR A 14 3.86 -49.21 -5.72
C TYR A 14 2.33 -49.07 -5.68
N LEU A 15 1.68 -49.91 -4.89
CA LEU A 15 0.24 -49.82 -4.64
C LEU A 15 -0.02 -48.56 -3.76
N PHE A 16 -0.23 -47.43 -4.36
CA PHE A 16 -0.82 -46.31 -3.66
C PHE A 16 -2.31 -46.60 -3.40
N LYS A 17 -2.67 -46.85 -2.17
CA LYS A 17 -4.07 -46.92 -1.75
C LYS A 17 -4.67 -45.53 -1.91
N PHE A 18 -5.41 -45.32 -2.98
CA PHE A 18 -6.15 -44.07 -3.29
C PHE A 18 -7.14 -43.68 -2.16
N SER A 19 -7.41 -44.56 -1.20
CA SER A 19 -8.31 -44.33 -0.08
C SER A 19 -7.70 -43.57 1.10
N GLU A 20 -6.37 -43.36 1.14
CA GLU A 20 -5.72 -42.61 2.22
C GLU A 20 -5.44 -41.15 1.87
N VAL A 21 -5.48 -40.79 0.58
CA VAL A 21 -5.22 -39.41 0.14
C VAL A 21 -6.40 -38.47 0.39
N ILE A 22 -7.62 -38.97 0.67
CA ILE A 22 -8.83 -38.14 0.81
C ILE A 22 -9.22 -37.86 2.28
N LYS A 23 -8.42 -38.26 3.26
CA LYS A 23 -8.79 -38.07 4.67
C LYS A 23 -8.27 -36.80 5.34
N HIS A 24 -7.41 -36.05 4.73
CA HIS A 24 -7.11 -34.70 5.22
C HIS A 24 -8.11 -33.72 4.59
N LYS A 25 -9.26 -33.54 5.23
CA LYS A 25 -10.02 -32.29 5.04
C LYS A 25 -9.12 -31.20 5.61
N MET A 26 -8.33 -30.57 4.73
CA MET A 26 -7.71 -29.30 5.06
C MET A 26 -8.86 -28.34 5.39
N THR A 27 -9.03 -28.04 6.66
CA THR A 27 -9.90 -26.95 7.06
C THR A 27 -9.16 -25.66 6.74
N THR A 28 -9.87 -24.60 6.39
CA THR A 28 -9.27 -23.28 6.13
C THR A 28 -8.48 -22.74 7.33
N LYS A 29 -8.56 -23.37 8.51
CA LYS A 29 -7.76 -23.09 9.70
C LYS A 29 -6.35 -23.66 9.65
N ASP A 30 -6.08 -24.64 8.80
CA ASP A 30 -4.78 -25.31 8.72
C ASP A 30 -3.89 -24.78 7.59
N ILE A 31 -4.37 -23.77 6.85
CA ILE A 31 -3.60 -23.10 5.81
C ILE A 31 -3.00 -21.84 6.41
N ASP A 32 -1.74 -21.88 6.78
CA ASP A 32 -0.94 -20.69 7.04
C ASP A 32 -0.61 -20.04 5.69
N PHE A 33 -1.31 -18.94 5.39
CA PHE A 33 -1.04 -18.16 4.17
C PHE A 33 0.24 -17.31 4.30
N GLY A 34 0.94 -17.39 5.43
CA GLY A 34 2.19 -16.69 5.67
C GLY A 34 2.08 -15.17 5.79
N TYR A 35 0.85 -14.61 5.73
CA TYR A 35 0.60 -13.17 5.88
C TYR A 35 -0.10 -12.89 7.20
N THR A 36 0.60 -12.16 8.09
CA THR A 36 0.08 -11.68 9.36
C THR A 36 0.30 -10.19 9.50
N SER A 37 -0.34 -9.54 10.47
CA SER A 37 -0.08 -8.14 10.83
C SER A 37 1.39 -7.87 11.18
N ASP A 38 2.16 -8.91 11.56
CA ASP A 38 3.57 -8.81 11.93
C ASP A 38 4.49 -8.51 10.72
N HIS A 39 3.98 -8.59 9.49
CA HIS A 39 4.69 -8.13 8.30
C HIS A 39 4.82 -6.60 8.24
N ALA A 40 3.96 -5.87 8.94
CA ALA A 40 4.13 -4.45 9.14
C ALA A 40 5.25 -4.19 10.16
N ARG A 41 6.42 -3.78 9.70
CA ARG A 41 7.57 -3.45 10.56
C ARG A 41 7.45 -2.09 11.24
N LYS A 42 6.56 -1.24 10.74
CA LYS A 42 6.29 0.11 11.23
C LYS A 42 4.78 0.32 11.34
N ASN A 43 4.37 1.14 12.27
CA ASN A 43 2.99 1.61 12.39
C ASN A 43 2.86 3.04 11.82
N ALA A 44 1.64 3.56 11.77
CA ALA A 44 1.33 4.89 11.25
C ALA A 44 2.02 6.04 12.01
N ASP A 45 2.43 5.81 13.26
CA ASP A 45 3.10 6.80 14.12
C ASP A 45 4.63 6.79 13.96
N ALA A 46 5.19 5.95 13.07
CA ALA A 46 6.62 5.89 12.85
C ALA A 46 7.18 7.23 12.40
N VAL A 47 8.35 7.58 12.94
CA VAL A 47 9.10 8.76 12.49
C VAL A 47 9.69 8.46 11.10
N LEU A 48 9.30 9.26 10.13
CA LEU A 48 9.76 9.14 8.74
C LEU A 48 10.95 10.07 8.47
N PRO A 49 11.76 9.78 7.43
CA PRO A 49 12.81 10.69 6.98
C PRO A 49 12.24 12.07 6.65
N GLU A 50 13.00 13.10 6.95
CA GLU A 50 12.61 14.48 6.65
C GLU A 50 12.55 14.72 5.13
N ILE A 51 11.49 15.35 4.68
CA ILE A 51 11.36 15.82 3.30
C ILE A 51 12.15 17.14 3.20
N GLN A 52 13.25 17.13 2.46
CA GLN A 52 14.05 18.31 2.20
C GLN A 52 13.38 19.21 1.16
N CYS A 53 13.74 20.49 1.19
CA CYS A 53 13.21 21.51 0.28
C CYS A 53 14.35 22.40 -0.24
N TRP A 54 14.09 23.05 -1.37
CA TRP A 54 14.97 24.05 -1.97
C TRP A 54 14.22 25.34 -2.30
N PRO A 55 14.89 26.52 -2.34
CA PRO A 55 14.21 27.80 -2.55
C PRO A 55 13.54 27.88 -3.93
N ASN A 56 12.24 28.24 -3.94
CA ASN A 56 11.53 28.53 -5.17
C ASN A 56 12.09 29.81 -5.84
N GLN A 57 12.56 29.69 -7.08
CA GLN A 57 13.17 30.79 -7.82
C GLN A 57 12.15 31.68 -8.54
N TYR A 58 10.88 31.26 -8.63
CA TYR A 58 9.84 32.00 -9.36
C TYR A 58 8.73 32.47 -8.42
N LYS A 59 8.39 33.75 -8.49
CA LYS A 59 7.34 34.37 -7.65
C LYS A 59 5.91 34.19 -8.21
N ARG A 60 5.78 33.78 -9.48
CA ARG A 60 4.46 33.51 -10.06
C ARG A 60 3.93 32.17 -9.58
N ASP A 61 2.58 32.04 -9.52
CA ASP A 61 1.95 30.78 -9.24
C ASP A 61 2.12 29.82 -10.42
N TYR A 62 2.51 28.61 -10.11
CA TYR A 62 2.57 27.47 -11.04
C TYR A 62 2.33 26.19 -10.27
N ASN A 63 1.88 25.15 -10.98
CA ASN A 63 1.54 23.88 -10.39
C ASN A 63 2.65 22.87 -10.58
N ILE A 64 2.98 22.12 -9.54
CA ILE A 64 3.90 20.98 -9.60
C ILE A 64 3.10 19.73 -9.28
N LYS A 65 3.11 18.77 -10.21
CA LYS A 65 2.49 17.45 -10.04
C LYS A 65 3.57 16.39 -9.99
N ILE A 66 3.57 15.59 -8.91
CA ILE A 66 4.49 14.48 -8.71
C ILE A 66 3.65 13.21 -8.58
N GLU A 67 3.97 12.19 -9.35
CA GLU A 67 3.26 10.91 -9.34
C GLU A 67 4.20 9.78 -8.93
N LEU A 68 3.73 8.93 -8.02
CA LEU A 68 4.39 7.68 -7.61
C LEU A 68 3.48 6.49 -7.94
N PRO A 69 3.59 5.90 -9.14
CA PRO A 69 2.72 4.80 -9.57
C PRO A 69 3.03 3.47 -8.88
N GLU A 70 4.20 3.35 -8.25
CA GLU A 70 4.65 2.13 -7.57
C GLU A 70 4.51 2.23 -6.04
N PHE A 71 3.56 3.01 -5.56
CA PHE A 71 3.33 3.14 -4.11
C PHE A 71 2.89 1.81 -3.51
N THR A 72 3.48 1.47 -2.37
CA THR A 72 3.16 0.26 -1.62
C THR A 72 3.09 0.57 -0.13
N SER A 73 2.12 -0.01 0.57
CA SER A 73 2.02 -0.05 2.03
C SER A 73 1.56 -1.43 2.49
N VAL A 74 1.37 -1.63 3.78
CA VAL A 74 0.89 -2.88 4.36
C VAL A 74 -0.48 -2.65 5.01
N CYS A 75 -1.44 -3.51 4.70
CA CYS A 75 -2.72 -3.49 5.40
C CYS A 75 -2.52 -3.92 6.87
N PRO A 76 -2.86 -3.08 7.86
CA PRO A 76 -2.61 -3.39 9.27
C PRO A 76 -3.47 -4.54 9.80
N LYS A 77 -4.52 -4.94 9.07
CA LYS A 77 -5.38 -6.07 9.46
C LYS A 77 -4.92 -7.41 8.92
N THR A 78 -4.43 -7.43 7.68
CA THR A 78 -4.15 -8.68 6.97
C THR A 78 -2.67 -8.94 6.76
N GLY A 79 -1.80 -7.92 6.92
CA GLY A 79 -0.40 -7.99 6.56
C GLY A 79 -0.13 -8.06 5.05
N LEU A 80 -1.18 -8.01 4.22
CA LEU A 80 -1.05 -8.01 2.77
C LEU A 80 -0.59 -6.65 2.26
N PRO A 81 0.21 -6.60 1.18
CA PRO A 81 0.60 -5.33 0.59
C PRO A 81 -0.58 -4.64 -0.08
N ASP A 82 -0.65 -3.33 0.07
CA ASP A 82 -1.51 -2.41 -0.65
C ASP A 82 -0.70 -1.71 -1.74
N PHE A 83 -1.22 -1.67 -2.95
CA PHE A 83 -0.61 -1.00 -4.09
C PHE A 83 -1.47 0.16 -4.54
N GLY A 84 -0.84 1.21 -5.07
CA GLY A 84 -1.57 2.36 -5.58
C GLY A 84 -0.69 3.38 -6.29
N LEU A 85 -1.36 4.40 -6.83
CA LEU A 85 -0.76 5.61 -7.34
C LEU A 85 -0.95 6.72 -6.30
N ILE A 86 0.14 7.34 -5.86
CA ILE A 86 0.08 8.58 -5.08
C ILE A 86 0.40 9.75 -5.99
N THR A 87 -0.51 10.71 -6.03
CA THR A 87 -0.34 12.00 -6.72
C THR A 87 -0.20 13.11 -5.69
N ILE A 88 0.87 13.86 -5.75
CA ILE A 88 1.13 15.09 -4.99
C ILE A 88 1.03 16.25 -5.97
N ASP A 89 0.01 17.08 -5.81
CA ASP A 89 -0.26 18.24 -6.66
C ASP A 89 -0.20 19.49 -5.78
N TYR A 90 0.72 20.43 -6.07
CA TYR A 90 0.88 21.60 -5.19
C TYR A 90 1.35 22.85 -5.93
N VAL A 91 0.97 24.00 -5.40
CA VAL A 91 1.48 25.32 -5.79
C VAL A 91 2.52 25.76 -4.75
N PRO A 92 3.82 25.81 -5.11
CA PRO A 92 4.85 26.19 -4.17
C PRO A 92 4.70 27.67 -3.73
N ASN A 93 5.07 27.94 -2.49
CA ASN A 93 5.27 29.30 -2.00
C ASN A 93 6.76 29.68 -2.09
N GLU A 94 7.48 29.71 -0.99
CA GLU A 94 8.91 30.04 -0.93
C GLU A 94 9.81 28.82 -1.20
N LEU A 95 9.27 27.61 -1.02
CA LEU A 95 10.01 26.34 -1.08
C LEU A 95 9.38 25.34 -2.06
N CYS A 96 10.24 24.58 -2.74
CA CYS A 96 9.86 23.42 -3.53
C CYS A 96 10.38 22.15 -2.85
N LEU A 97 9.62 21.05 -2.98
CA LEU A 97 10.03 19.74 -2.47
C LEU A 97 11.27 19.21 -3.21
N GLU A 98 12.23 18.63 -2.48
CA GLU A 98 13.38 17.96 -3.06
C GLU A 98 13.01 16.48 -3.34
N LEU A 99 13.13 16.06 -4.60
CA LEU A 99 12.58 14.78 -5.07
C LEU A 99 13.30 13.54 -4.52
N LYS A 100 14.59 13.64 -4.22
CA LYS A 100 15.35 12.49 -3.68
C LYS A 100 14.92 12.18 -2.26
N SER A 101 14.83 13.18 -1.39
CA SER A 101 14.35 13.01 -0.01
C SER A 101 12.89 12.59 0.03
N LEU A 102 12.05 13.18 -0.82
CA LEU A 102 10.65 12.79 -0.98
C LEU A 102 10.53 11.31 -1.39
N LYS A 103 11.38 10.83 -2.32
CA LYS A 103 11.41 9.42 -2.69
C LYS A 103 11.74 8.53 -1.51
N PHE A 104 12.76 8.85 -0.71
CA PHE A 104 13.10 8.06 0.49
C PHE A 104 11.97 8.09 1.52
N TYR A 105 11.34 9.24 1.75
CA TYR A 105 10.18 9.38 2.61
C TYR A 105 9.04 8.44 2.18
N LEU A 106 8.67 8.42 0.89
CA LEU A 106 7.60 7.60 0.36
C LEU A 106 7.94 6.09 0.36
N LEU A 107 9.23 5.73 0.24
CA LEU A 107 9.68 4.34 0.31
C LEU A 107 9.47 3.70 1.69
N GLU A 108 9.44 4.51 2.76
CA GLU A 108 9.23 4.03 4.13
C GLU A 108 7.83 3.44 4.35
N TYR A 109 6.87 3.78 3.49
CA TYR A 109 5.53 3.22 3.56
C TYR A 109 5.47 1.72 3.20
N ARG A 110 6.48 1.17 2.52
CA ARG A 110 6.48 -0.23 2.05
C ARG A 110 6.32 -1.26 3.17
N ASP A 111 6.82 -0.97 4.36
CA ASP A 111 6.71 -1.83 5.56
C ASP A 111 5.83 -1.19 6.63
N MET A 112 5.11 -0.14 6.29
CA MET A 112 4.24 0.55 7.24
C MET A 112 2.83 -0.05 7.21
N GLY A 113 2.38 -0.52 8.38
CA GLY A 113 1.00 -0.90 8.61
C GLY A 113 0.12 0.32 8.77
N ILE A 114 -0.56 0.74 7.70
CA ILE A 114 -1.37 1.95 7.68
C ILE A 114 -2.61 1.76 6.81
N PHE A 115 -3.76 2.29 7.24
CA PHE A 115 -4.97 2.28 6.43
C PHE A 115 -4.87 3.29 5.28
N MET A 116 -5.44 2.96 4.13
CA MET A 116 -5.39 3.77 2.90
C MET A 116 -5.87 5.20 3.13
N GLU A 117 -6.89 5.39 3.97
CA GLU A 117 -7.46 6.68 4.31
C GLU A 117 -6.46 7.59 5.04
N ASN A 118 -5.58 7.01 5.85
CA ASN A 118 -4.59 7.75 6.60
C ASN A 118 -3.37 8.12 5.75
N ILE A 119 -3.09 7.39 4.67
CA ILE A 119 -1.92 7.61 3.81
C ILE A 119 -1.95 9.00 3.18
N ALA A 120 -3.05 9.34 2.50
CA ALA A 120 -3.17 10.64 1.82
C ALA A 120 -3.11 11.80 2.82
N ASN A 121 -3.76 11.67 3.98
CA ASN A 121 -3.75 12.67 5.03
C ASN A 121 -2.36 12.87 5.63
N LYS A 122 -1.66 11.78 5.97
CA LYS A 122 -0.30 11.84 6.53
C LYS A 122 0.70 12.47 5.54
N ILE A 123 0.64 12.09 4.27
CA ILE A 123 1.50 12.69 3.24
C ILE A 123 1.19 14.19 3.09
N LEU A 124 -0.08 14.58 3.14
CA LEU A 124 -0.46 15.99 3.08
C LEU A 124 0.13 16.79 4.24
N ASP A 125 -0.03 16.29 5.48
CA ASP A 125 0.51 16.96 6.68
C ASP A 125 2.04 17.13 6.59
N ASP A 126 2.75 16.08 6.18
CA ASP A 126 4.20 16.09 6.07
C ASP A 126 4.68 17.02 4.93
N VAL A 127 3.99 17.06 3.79
CA VAL A 127 4.25 17.99 2.68
C VAL A 127 4.02 19.46 3.10
N VAL A 128 2.88 19.74 3.76
CA VAL A 128 2.55 21.09 4.25
C VAL A 128 3.58 21.55 5.27
N LYS A 129 3.97 20.69 6.19
CA LYS A 129 5.02 20.96 7.18
C LYS A 129 6.37 21.27 6.53
N ALA A 130 6.74 20.53 5.49
CA ALA A 130 8.04 20.65 4.82
C ALA A 130 8.16 21.92 3.98
N CYS A 131 7.23 22.20 3.07
CA CYS A 131 7.40 23.30 2.10
C CYS A 131 6.39 24.44 2.22
N LYS A 132 5.40 24.35 3.12
CA LYS A 132 4.36 25.40 3.35
C LYS A 132 3.80 25.94 2.03
N PRO A 133 3.19 25.08 1.21
CA PRO A 133 2.71 25.45 -0.10
C PRO A 133 1.53 26.42 -0.01
N LYS A 134 1.25 27.18 -1.06
CA LYS A 134 0.01 27.96 -1.16
C LYS A 134 -1.22 27.08 -1.20
N ARG A 135 -1.13 25.95 -1.92
CA ARG A 135 -2.14 24.90 -1.99
C ARG A 135 -1.45 23.56 -2.20
N ALA A 136 -2.04 22.52 -1.66
CA ALA A 136 -1.61 21.15 -1.92
C ALA A 136 -2.82 20.23 -1.94
N THR A 137 -2.77 19.23 -2.81
CA THR A 137 -3.72 18.12 -2.86
C THR A 137 -2.98 16.82 -3.00
N ILE A 138 -3.29 15.87 -2.15
CA ILE A 138 -2.76 14.51 -2.22
C ILE A 138 -3.90 13.59 -2.62
N THR A 139 -3.71 12.83 -3.68
CA THR A 139 -4.66 11.80 -4.12
C THR A 139 -3.98 10.43 -4.07
N GLY A 140 -4.58 9.51 -3.33
CA GLY A 140 -4.20 8.09 -3.30
C GLY A 140 -5.24 7.27 -4.06
N GLU A 141 -4.84 6.64 -5.16
CA GLU A 141 -5.68 5.73 -5.95
C GLU A 141 -5.18 4.30 -5.74
N PHE A 142 -5.91 3.50 -4.97
CA PHE A 142 -5.48 2.16 -4.59
C PHE A 142 -6.04 1.08 -5.50
N THR A 143 -5.25 0.04 -5.71
CA THR A 143 -5.63 -1.15 -6.47
C THR A 143 -6.84 -1.83 -5.81
N PRO A 144 -7.86 -2.26 -6.58
CA PRO A 144 -9.05 -2.91 -6.04
C PRO A 144 -8.73 -4.16 -5.21
N ARG A 145 -9.43 -4.29 -4.08
CA ARG A 145 -9.45 -5.48 -3.25
C ARG A 145 -10.87 -6.01 -3.12
N GLY A 146 -11.10 -7.28 -3.44
CA GLY A 146 -12.44 -7.85 -3.42
C GLY A 146 -13.45 -7.07 -4.28
N GLY A 147 -13.00 -6.43 -5.37
CA GLY A 147 -13.83 -5.60 -6.24
C GLY A 147 -14.04 -4.16 -5.78
N LEU A 148 -13.56 -3.77 -4.59
CA LEU A 148 -13.66 -2.40 -4.08
C LEU A 148 -12.37 -1.62 -4.39
N ARG A 149 -12.52 -0.46 -5.06
CA ARG A 149 -11.45 0.50 -5.32
C ARG A 149 -11.62 1.71 -4.40
N SER A 150 -10.55 2.09 -3.72
CA SER A 150 -10.53 3.29 -2.88
C SER A 150 -9.76 4.41 -3.57
N ILE A 151 -10.34 5.60 -3.59
CA ILE A 151 -9.67 6.84 -4.01
C ILE A 151 -9.85 7.83 -2.87
N ILE A 152 -8.74 8.27 -2.29
CA ILE A 152 -8.72 9.18 -1.15
C ILE A 152 -8.05 10.49 -1.59
N THR A 153 -8.70 11.61 -1.36
CA THR A 153 -8.17 12.93 -1.66
C THR A 153 -8.18 13.79 -0.39
N ALA A 154 -7.03 14.35 -0.06
CA ALA A 154 -6.87 15.31 1.03
C ALA A 154 -6.26 16.61 0.48
N SER A 155 -6.71 17.76 0.95
CA SER A 155 -6.29 19.07 0.43
C SER A 155 -5.98 20.07 1.52
N TYR A 156 -5.15 21.07 1.17
CA TYR A 156 -4.75 22.20 1.99
C TYR A 156 -4.70 23.47 1.16
N ASP A 157 -5.14 24.57 1.73
CA ASP A 157 -4.96 25.93 1.20
C ASP A 157 -4.46 26.84 2.33
N GLU A 158 -3.45 27.69 2.07
CA GLU A 158 -2.84 28.54 3.10
C GLU A 158 -3.83 29.54 3.73
N LYS A 159 -4.92 29.88 3.04
CA LYS A 159 -5.94 30.85 3.50
C LYS A 159 -7.09 30.17 4.24
N GLU A 160 -7.44 28.95 3.84
CA GLU A 160 -8.61 28.22 4.34
C GLU A 160 -8.26 27.08 5.31
N GLY A 161 -6.98 26.66 5.35
CA GLY A 161 -6.50 25.52 6.13
C GLY A 161 -6.70 24.18 5.40
N TYR A 162 -6.79 23.12 6.18
CA TYR A 162 -7.04 21.77 5.67
C TYR A 162 -8.49 21.62 5.20
N GLY A 163 -8.65 20.92 4.11
CA GLY A 163 -9.78 20.78 3.23
C GLY A 163 -11.18 20.81 3.81
N LYS A 164 -12.01 21.50 3.07
CA LYS A 164 -13.46 21.43 3.16
C LYS A 164 -13.98 20.47 2.10
#